data_0c6e0fcbf5644bdb30d9f1aa107d17d5
#
_entry.id   0c6e0fcbf5644bdb30d9f1aa107d17d5
#
_cell.length_a   1.000
_cell.length_b   1.000
_cell.length_c   1.000
_cell.angle_alpha   90.00
_cell.angle_beta   90.00
_cell.angle_gamma   90.00
#
_symmetry.space_group_name_H-M   'P 1'
#
loop_
_entity.id
_entity.type
_entity.pdbx_description
1 polymer ?
#
loop_
_entity_poly.entity_id
_entity_poly.type
_entity_poly.pdbx_seq_one_letter_code
_entity_poly.pdbx_strand_id
1 'polypeptide(L)'
;MRTIANQDFSNLRAVVRVDFNVPIDDEFQITDSTRIRAAKETIDHILNQGGSCVLISHLGRPKGKDPKLSLSHIVSKVEEILQVPVTFFGDCIGSEAEQATASLAPGSVILMENLRFYKEETSGDLDFAEGLSKLGDCYVNDAFGTAHRAHASTTIMAHFFKQDKFFGRLLEKEVNAIEKIMNTGEKPVLAILGGAKVSSKITIIENMLDKIDHLIIGGGMVYTFAKAQGGSVGRSICEDDYCQYALQLLEKAKSKGVEVHLPTDVIIAEDFSNDANQKVCKVVEIPDEWEGLDVGPETLKNFEKIVMQSKTILWNGPLGVFEFENFSNGTITLGEHIANSTAAGAFSLVGGGDSVAAVKQFGFEDKMSYISTGGGAMLESLEGKTLPGIAALLE
;
A
#
# COMPACT_ATOMS: atom_id res chain seq x y z
N MET A 1 13.79 -15.74 4.46
CA MET A 1 13.95 -14.30 4.17
C MET A 1 15.30 -13.84 4.75
N ARG A 2 16.19 -13.29 3.92
CA ARG A 2 17.48 -12.75 4.37
C ARG A 2 17.33 -11.25 4.53
N THR A 3 17.39 -10.75 5.78
CA THR A 3 17.19 -9.34 6.10
C THR A 3 18.52 -8.67 6.46
N ILE A 4 18.54 -7.35 6.47
CA ILE A 4 19.72 -6.58 6.88
C ILE A 4 20.08 -6.74 8.37
N ALA A 5 19.20 -7.33 9.21
CA ALA A 5 19.34 -7.36 10.66
C ALA A 5 20.66 -7.94 11.15
N ASN A 6 21.15 -8.99 10.51
CA ASN A 6 22.35 -9.72 10.92
C ASN A 6 23.52 -9.58 9.91
N GLN A 7 23.40 -8.64 8.97
CA GLN A 7 24.45 -8.37 7.99
C GLN A 7 25.42 -7.33 8.56
N ASP A 8 26.73 -7.63 8.48
CA ASP A 8 27.77 -6.65 8.72
C ASP A 8 27.98 -5.80 7.46
N PHE A 9 27.75 -4.50 7.58
CA PHE A 9 27.95 -3.55 6.47
C PHE A 9 29.28 -2.79 6.53
N SER A 10 30.18 -3.11 7.45
CA SER A 10 31.46 -2.42 7.61
C SER A 10 32.22 -2.35 6.28
N ASN A 11 32.47 -1.12 5.81
CA ASN A 11 33.14 -0.82 4.53
C ASN A 11 32.43 -1.34 3.28
N LEU A 12 31.17 -1.76 3.36
CA LEU A 12 30.38 -2.15 2.18
C LEU A 12 29.60 -0.95 1.63
N ARG A 13 29.51 -0.90 0.31
CA ARG A 13 28.61 0.01 -0.42
C ARG A 13 27.33 -0.74 -0.71
N ALA A 14 26.25 -0.39 -0.01
CA ALA A 14 24.96 -0.99 -0.25
C ALA A 14 24.18 -0.22 -1.33
N VAL A 15 23.87 -0.87 -2.44
CA VAL A 15 22.89 -0.33 -3.42
C VAL A 15 21.51 -0.55 -2.84
N VAL A 16 20.87 0.53 -2.41
CA VAL A 16 19.57 0.49 -1.75
C VAL A 16 18.48 0.97 -2.72
N ARG A 17 17.58 0.06 -3.11
CA ARG A 17 16.40 0.42 -3.89
C ARG A 17 15.34 0.96 -2.97
N VAL A 18 15.15 2.25 -2.97
CA VAL A 18 14.13 2.96 -2.19
C VAL A 18 12.97 3.44 -3.07
N ASP A 19 11.79 3.62 -2.50
CA ASP A 19 10.65 4.22 -3.22
C ASP A 19 10.47 5.70 -2.86
N PHE A 20 11.25 6.56 -3.49
CA PHE A 20 11.15 8.02 -3.34
C PHE A 20 10.24 8.66 -4.40
N ASN A 21 9.28 7.89 -4.91
CA ASN A 21 8.23 8.43 -5.78
C ASN A 21 7.19 9.20 -4.96
N VAL A 22 7.61 10.35 -4.48
CA VAL A 22 6.81 11.27 -3.65
C VAL A 22 6.05 12.30 -4.49
N PRO A 23 4.89 12.78 -4.04
CA PRO A 23 4.21 13.89 -4.72
C PRO A 23 5.00 15.19 -4.52
N ILE A 24 5.18 15.91 -5.62
CA ILE A 24 5.80 17.24 -5.67
C ILE A 24 4.82 18.22 -6.32
N ASP A 25 4.79 19.45 -5.83
CA ASP A 25 4.00 20.53 -6.40
C ASP A 25 4.72 21.22 -7.59
N ASP A 26 4.09 22.26 -8.14
CA ASP A 26 4.64 23.00 -9.27
C ASP A 26 5.92 23.80 -8.91
N GLU A 27 6.21 23.99 -7.63
CA GLU A 27 7.40 24.63 -7.07
C GLU A 27 8.47 23.61 -6.65
N PHE A 28 8.28 22.32 -7.02
CA PHE A 28 9.10 21.17 -6.68
C PHE A 28 9.22 20.91 -5.18
N GLN A 29 8.24 21.34 -4.38
CA GLN A 29 8.19 21.02 -2.96
C GLN A 29 7.48 19.70 -2.74
N ILE A 30 8.02 18.87 -1.84
CA ILE A 30 7.39 17.59 -1.48
C ILE A 30 6.19 17.85 -0.58
N THR A 31 5.01 17.41 -1.01
CA THR A 31 3.76 17.55 -0.25
C THR A 31 3.50 16.37 0.71
N ASP A 32 4.08 15.20 0.44
CA ASP A 32 4.06 14.04 1.35
C ASP A 32 5.42 13.30 1.34
N SER A 33 6.11 13.31 2.47
CA SER A 33 7.43 12.68 2.64
C SER A 33 7.39 11.29 3.29
N THR A 34 6.21 10.69 3.43
CA THR A 34 6.01 9.38 4.10
C THR A 34 6.96 8.30 3.58
N ARG A 35 7.14 8.20 2.26
CA ARG A 35 8.01 7.18 1.64
C ARG A 35 9.50 7.38 1.95
N ILE A 36 9.95 8.64 2.04
CA ILE A 36 11.34 8.93 2.42
C ILE A 36 11.57 8.57 3.88
N ARG A 37 10.62 8.94 4.77
CA ARG A 37 10.68 8.57 6.20
C ARG A 37 10.69 7.06 6.41
N ALA A 38 9.91 6.32 5.63
CA ALA A 38 9.81 4.87 5.73
C ALA A 38 11.14 4.16 5.42
N ALA A 39 11.96 4.69 4.52
CA ALA A 39 13.27 4.12 4.18
C ALA A 39 14.39 4.48 5.19
N LYS A 40 14.15 5.47 6.07
CA LYS A 40 15.17 5.96 7.02
C LYS A 40 15.76 4.86 7.88
N GLU A 41 14.95 3.98 8.43
CA GLU A 41 15.41 2.90 9.32
C GLU A 41 16.40 1.95 8.63
N THR A 42 16.18 1.65 7.36
CA THR A 42 17.10 0.83 6.55
C THR A 42 18.41 1.55 6.33
N ILE A 43 18.37 2.83 5.93
CA ILE A 43 19.55 3.64 5.66
C ILE A 43 20.36 3.84 6.93
N ASP A 44 19.72 4.24 8.03
CA ASP A 44 20.37 4.41 9.34
C ASP A 44 21.05 3.12 9.80
N HIS A 45 20.41 1.95 9.60
CA HIS A 45 20.98 0.66 9.97
C HIS A 45 22.31 0.39 9.25
N ILE A 46 22.37 0.65 7.93
CA ILE A 46 23.57 0.47 7.12
C ILE A 46 24.68 1.43 7.55
N LEU A 47 24.33 2.71 7.70
CA LEU A 47 25.32 3.75 8.07
C LEU A 47 25.88 3.54 9.48
N ASN A 48 25.04 3.17 10.45
CA ASN A 48 25.45 2.90 11.83
C ASN A 48 26.41 1.69 11.96
N GLN A 49 26.43 0.82 10.96
CA GLN A 49 27.38 -0.28 10.87
C GLN A 49 28.65 0.03 10.08
N GLY A 50 28.84 1.29 9.68
CA GLY A 50 30.01 1.73 8.91
C GLY A 50 29.94 1.42 7.41
N GLY A 51 28.76 1.12 6.90
CA GLY A 51 28.50 1.03 5.47
C GLY A 51 28.27 2.39 4.83
N SER A 52 28.16 2.42 3.50
CA SER A 52 27.70 3.56 2.73
C SER A 52 26.49 3.18 1.87
N CYS A 53 25.63 4.15 1.56
CA CYS A 53 24.40 3.92 0.81
C CYS A 53 24.47 4.56 -0.58
N VAL A 54 24.26 3.75 -1.61
CA VAL A 54 23.97 4.20 -2.96
C VAL A 54 22.46 4.06 -3.17
N LEU A 55 21.73 5.18 -3.02
CA LEU A 55 20.27 5.21 -3.14
C LEU A 55 19.88 5.29 -4.61
N ILE A 56 19.06 4.35 -5.04
CA ILE A 56 18.47 4.32 -6.38
C ILE A 56 16.94 4.33 -6.26
N SER A 57 16.30 5.19 -7.04
CA SER A 57 14.86 5.35 -7.01
C SER A 57 14.29 5.83 -8.34
N HIS A 58 12.97 5.92 -8.41
CA HIS A 58 12.27 6.57 -9.50
C HIS A 58 11.40 7.71 -8.98
N LEU A 59 11.05 8.65 -9.85
CA LEU A 59 10.10 9.72 -9.62
C LEU A 59 9.19 9.85 -10.84
N GLY A 60 7.88 9.76 -10.64
CA GLY A 60 6.89 9.89 -11.70
C GLY A 60 6.94 8.80 -12.77
N ARG A 61 6.50 9.19 -13.97
CA ARG A 61 6.44 8.32 -15.17
C ARG A 61 6.98 9.05 -16.39
N PRO A 62 8.24 9.45 -16.40
CA PRO A 62 8.86 10.15 -17.54
C PRO A 62 8.90 9.23 -18.78
N LYS A 63 8.92 9.85 -19.96
CA LYS A 63 9.13 9.16 -21.25
C LYS A 63 10.59 9.26 -21.73
N GLY A 64 11.49 9.66 -20.87
CA GLY A 64 12.91 9.94 -21.11
C GLY A 64 13.43 10.93 -20.08
N LYS A 65 14.58 11.55 -20.29
CA LYS A 65 15.13 12.57 -19.37
C LYS A 65 14.19 13.79 -19.35
N ASP A 66 13.58 14.03 -18.19
CA ASP A 66 12.70 15.15 -17.93
C ASP A 66 13.18 15.88 -16.66
N PRO A 67 13.73 17.10 -16.76
CA PRO A 67 14.25 17.85 -15.62
C PRO A 67 13.22 18.05 -14.49
N LYS A 68 11.92 18.08 -14.81
CA LYS A 68 10.86 18.22 -13.81
C LYS A 68 10.71 16.99 -12.90
N LEU A 69 11.20 15.84 -13.37
CA LEU A 69 11.16 14.57 -12.65
C LEU A 69 12.55 14.11 -12.22
N SER A 70 13.53 15.03 -12.16
CA SER A 70 14.84 14.77 -11.59
C SER A 70 14.75 14.54 -10.09
N LEU A 71 15.47 13.53 -9.58
CA LEU A 71 15.62 13.29 -8.15
C LEU A 71 16.41 14.39 -7.44
N SER A 72 17.07 15.29 -8.17
CA SER A 72 17.76 16.46 -7.59
C SER A 72 16.81 17.34 -6.78
N HIS A 73 15.52 17.43 -7.15
CA HIS A 73 14.53 18.24 -6.44
C HIS A 73 14.25 17.75 -5.03
N ILE A 74 14.44 16.47 -4.74
CA ILE A 74 14.12 15.89 -3.43
C ILE A 74 15.33 15.78 -2.49
N VAL A 75 16.55 16.05 -2.95
CA VAL A 75 17.79 15.88 -2.18
C VAL A 75 17.74 16.56 -0.82
N SER A 76 17.40 17.86 -0.80
CA SER A 76 17.35 18.64 0.46
C SER A 76 16.37 18.04 1.48
N LYS A 77 15.23 17.50 1.02
CA LYS A 77 14.27 16.84 1.93
C LYS A 77 14.78 15.48 2.39
N VAL A 78 15.51 14.75 1.56
CA VAL A 78 16.18 13.50 1.96
C VAL A 78 17.24 13.78 3.02
N GLU A 79 18.09 14.80 2.85
CA GLU A 79 19.07 15.25 3.84
C GLU A 79 18.40 15.63 5.17
N GLU A 80 17.33 16.45 5.10
CA GLU A 80 16.55 16.85 6.29
C GLU A 80 16.04 15.64 7.08
N ILE A 81 15.51 14.64 6.38
CA ILE A 81 14.93 13.45 7.03
C ILE A 81 16.02 12.50 7.54
N LEU A 82 17.05 12.25 6.75
CA LEU A 82 18.14 11.35 7.13
C LEU A 82 19.09 11.98 8.17
N GLN A 83 19.17 13.31 8.23
CA GLN A 83 20.09 14.07 9.08
C GLN A 83 21.56 13.79 8.78
N VAL A 84 21.86 13.44 7.53
CA VAL A 84 23.22 13.27 6.99
C VAL A 84 23.31 13.94 5.62
N PRO A 85 24.48 14.43 5.20
CA PRO A 85 24.68 14.97 3.86
C PRO A 85 24.40 13.90 2.78
N VAL A 86 23.72 14.30 1.70
CA VAL A 86 23.39 13.43 0.56
C VAL A 86 23.98 14.02 -0.70
N THR A 87 24.97 13.35 -1.27
CA THR A 87 25.52 13.72 -2.58
C THR A 87 24.54 13.30 -3.68
N PHE A 88 24.27 14.20 -4.62
CA PHE A 88 23.47 13.87 -5.79
C PHE A 88 24.38 13.59 -6.98
N PHE A 89 24.08 12.52 -7.74
CA PHE A 89 24.77 12.19 -8.99
C PHE A 89 23.78 12.17 -10.17
N GLY A 90 24.06 12.96 -11.20
CA GLY A 90 23.13 13.27 -12.30
C GLY A 90 22.93 12.13 -13.34
N ASP A 91 23.34 10.92 -13.01
CA ASP A 91 23.03 9.70 -13.79
C ASP A 91 22.91 8.50 -12.84
N CYS A 92 22.53 7.31 -13.35
CA CYS A 92 22.40 6.11 -12.53
C CYS A 92 23.21 4.92 -13.05
N ILE A 93 23.90 5.05 -14.17
CA ILE A 93 24.75 4.00 -14.79
C ILE A 93 25.98 4.62 -15.46
N GLY A 94 26.90 3.77 -15.86
CA GLY A 94 28.10 4.15 -16.63
C GLY A 94 29.33 4.35 -15.77
N SER A 95 30.47 4.49 -16.43
CA SER A 95 31.79 4.53 -15.75
C SER A 95 31.96 5.69 -14.77
N GLU A 96 31.31 6.83 -15.02
CA GLU A 96 31.37 7.98 -14.10
C GLU A 96 30.55 7.69 -12.83
N ALA A 97 29.38 7.04 -12.95
CA ALA A 97 28.58 6.60 -11.82
C ALA A 97 29.32 5.53 -10.98
N GLU A 98 29.95 4.57 -11.63
CA GLU A 98 30.77 3.56 -10.96
C GLU A 98 31.97 4.19 -10.20
N GLN A 99 32.67 5.17 -10.79
CA GLN A 99 33.74 5.88 -10.12
C GLN A 99 33.25 6.73 -8.94
N ALA A 100 32.14 7.42 -9.09
CA ALA A 100 31.55 8.21 -8.01
C ALA A 100 31.18 7.34 -6.82
N THR A 101 30.56 6.18 -7.05
CA THR A 101 30.20 5.25 -5.97
C THR A 101 31.39 4.50 -5.39
N ALA A 102 32.45 4.18 -6.20
CA ALA A 102 33.65 3.53 -5.72
C ALA A 102 34.48 4.42 -4.76
N SER A 103 34.30 5.73 -4.82
CA SER A 103 35.00 6.70 -3.96
C SER A 103 34.25 7.04 -2.67
N LEU A 104 33.07 6.43 -2.39
CA LEU A 104 32.31 6.72 -1.20
C LEU A 104 33.02 6.30 0.09
N ALA A 105 33.14 7.23 1.02
CA ALA A 105 33.64 6.94 2.35
C ALA A 105 32.55 6.20 3.19
N PRO A 106 32.94 5.39 4.19
CA PRO A 106 32.01 4.83 5.16
C PRO A 106 31.14 5.92 5.79
N GLY A 107 29.84 5.65 5.95
CA GLY A 107 28.87 6.60 6.48
C GLY A 107 28.32 7.63 5.47
N SER A 108 28.75 7.57 4.20
CA SER A 108 28.28 8.48 3.16
C SER A 108 27.01 7.99 2.47
N VAL A 109 26.23 8.93 1.95
CA VAL A 109 25.02 8.67 1.15
C VAL A 109 25.13 9.39 -0.19
N ILE A 110 24.89 8.66 -1.28
CA ILE A 110 24.72 9.21 -2.62
C ILE A 110 23.35 8.85 -3.18
N LEU A 111 22.65 9.82 -3.75
CA LEU A 111 21.39 9.61 -4.47
C LEU A 111 21.67 9.71 -5.97
N MET A 112 21.37 8.63 -6.69
CA MET A 112 21.51 8.57 -8.13
C MET A 112 20.30 9.20 -8.81
N GLU A 113 20.44 9.59 -10.09
CA GLU A 113 19.33 10.16 -10.88
C GLU A 113 18.22 9.14 -11.15
N ASN A 114 17.06 9.64 -11.53
CA ASN A 114 15.83 8.90 -11.77
C ASN A 114 15.99 7.73 -12.73
N LEU A 115 15.87 6.52 -12.20
CA LEU A 115 15.98 5.26 -12.96
C LEU A 115 15.07 5.24 -14.21
N ARG A 116 13.88 5.87 -14.12
CA ARG A 116 12.90 5.87 -15.22
C ARG A 116 13.22 6.86 -16.34
N PHE A 117 14.32 7.56 -16.26
CA PHE A 117 14.85 8.26 -17.44
C PHE A 117 15.35 7.28 -18.50
N TYR A 118 15.57 6.05 -18.11
CA TYR A 118 15.90 4.91 -18.97
C TYR A 118 14.67 4.00 -19.12
N LYS A 119 14.26 3.74 -20.36
CA LYS A 119 13.16 2.79 -20.66
C LYS A 119 13.50 1.36 -20.25
N GLU A 120 14.80 1.06 -20.19
CA GLU A 120 15.42 -0.18 -19.78
C GLU A 120 15.04 -0.57 -18.34
N GLU A 121 14.81 0.42 -17.46
CA GLU A 121 14.33 0.19 -16.09
C GLU A 121 12.99 -0.55 -16.10
N THR A 122 12.01 -0.02 -16.83
CA THR A 122 10.65 -0.59 -16.81
C THR A 122 10.49 -1.84 -17.68
N SER A 123 11.38 -2.07 -18.64
CA SER A 123 11.40 -3.29 -19.44
C SER A 123 12.11 -4.46 -18.75
N GLY A 124 12.77 -4.23 -17.63
CA GLY A 124 13.56 -5.28 -16.95
C GLY A 124 14.80 -5.68 -17.74
N ASP A 125 15.47 -4.71 -18.37
CA ASP A 125 16.64 -4.95 -19.22
C ASP A 125 17.82 -5.48 -18.41
N LEU A 126 18.47 -6.52 -18.94
CA LEU A 126 19.55 -7.23 -18.26
C LEU A 126 20.82 -6.40 -18.18
N ASP A 127 21.21 -5.73 -19.28
CA ASP A 127 22.45 -4.96 -19.36
C ASP A 127 22.36 -3.71 -18.46
N PHE A 128 21.19 -3.09 -18.42
CA PHE A 128 20.93 -1.98 -17.51
C PHE A 128 20.99 -2.44 -16.04
N ALA A 129 20.40 -3.58 -15.70
CA ALA A 129 20.46 -4.17 -14.37
C ALA A 129 21.89 -4.54 -13.96
N GLU A 130 22.70 -5.08 -14.89
CA GLU A 130 24.12 -5.32 -14.67
C GLU A 130 24.88 -4.01 -14.41
N GLY A 131 24.59 -2.95 -15.17
CA GLY A 131 25.15 -1.61 -14.94
C GLY A 131 24.86 -1.10 -13.54
N LEU A 132 23.61 -1.20 -13.08
CA LEU A 132 23.22 -0.83 -11.72
C LEU A 132 23.93 -1.66 -10.65
N SER A 133 24.16 -2.95 -10.89
CA SER A 133 24.80 -3.83 -9.91
C SER A 133 26.29 -3.47 -9.63
N LYS A 134 26.93 -2.76 -10.56
CA LYS A 134 28.34 -2.30 -10.40
C LYS A 134 28.49 -1.12 -9.44
N LEU A 135 27.40 -0.51 -9.03
CA LEU A 135 27.40 0.65 -8.13
C LEU A 135 27.73 0.29 -6.67
N GLY A 136 27.69 -0.98 -6.29
CA GLY A 136 27.98 -1.38 -4.91
C GLY A 136 28.33 -2.84 -4.73
N ASP A 137 28.53 -3.22 -3.48
CA ASP A 137 29.04 -4.54 -3.09
C ASP A 137 27.90 -5.49 -2.68
N CYS A 138 26.75 -4.95 -2.27
CA CYS A 138 25.55 -5.70 -1.93
C CYS A 138 24.29 -4.93 -2.33
N TYR A 139 23.16 -5.64 -2.38
CA TYR A 139 21.86 -5.11 -2.78
C TYR A 139 20.85 -5.16 -1.63
N VAL A 140 20.18 -4.05 -1.37
CA VAL A 140 19.08 -3.98 -0.42
C VAL A 140 17.83 -3.48 -1.14
N ASN A 141 16.79 -4.31 -1.20
CA ASN A 141 15.49 -3.87 -1.68
C ASN A 141 14.64 -3.38 -0.51
N ASP A 142 14.26 -2.11 -0.56
CA ASP A 142 13.40 -1.45 0.44
C ASP A 142 12.23 -0.71 -0.21
N ALA A 143 11.84 -1.13 -1.41
CA ALA A 143 10.83 -0.48 -2.23
C ALA A 143 9.62 -1.39 -2.47
N PHE A 144 8.84 -1.66 -1.41
CA PHE A 144 7.67 -2.52 -1.49
C PHE A 144 6.65 -2.06 -2.53
N GLY A 145 6.39 -0.75 -2.65
CA GLY A 145 5.45 -0.19 -3.61
C GLY A 145 5.71 -0.56 -5.08
N THR A 146 6.94 -0.96 -5.41
CA THR A 146 7.33 -1.41 -6.75
C THR A 146 7.63 -2.90 -6.86
N ALA A 147 7.54 -3.65 -5.76
CA ALA A 147 7.91 -5.08 -5.71
C ALA A 147 7.06 -5.98 -6.62
N HIS A 148 5.86 -5.52 -7.02
CA HIS A 148 4.98 -6.19 -7.97
C HIS A 148 5.40 -6.04 -9.44
N ARG A 149 6.47 -5.32 -9.72
CA ARG A 149 6.99 -5.04 -11.06
C ARG A 149 8.32 -5.73 -11.30
N ALA A 150 8.43 -6.49 -12.39
CA ALA A 150 9.68 -7.11 -12.82
C ALA A 150 10.62 -6.09 -13.50
N HIS A 151 10.90 -4.96 -12.83
CA HIS A 151 11.78 -3.93 -13.35
C HIS A 151 13.26 -4.29 -13.13
N ALA A 152 14.18 -3.64 -13.86
CA ALA A 152 15.60 -3.89 -13.78
C ALA A 152 16.12 -3.71 -12.34
N SER A 153 15.78 -2.59 -11.68
CA SER A 153 16.29 -2.27 -10.34
C SER A 153 15.60 -3.04 -9.20
N THR A 154 14.37 -3.53 -9.39
CA THR A 154 13.61 -4.20 -8.33
C THR A 154 13.74 -5.72 -8.35
N THR A 155 13.99 -6.29 -9.51
CA THR A 155 13.98 -7.75 -9.72
C THR A 155 15.26 -8.25 -10.37
N ILE A 156 15.58 -7.75 -11.58
CA ILE A 156 16.67 -8.33 -12.40
C ILE A 156 18.03 -8.10 -11.76
N MET A 157 18.26 -6.92 -11.18
CA MET A 157 19.54 -6.59 -10.53
C MET A 157 19.87 -7.54 -9.36
N ALA A 158 18.88 -8.07 -8.66
CA ALA A 158 19.10 -9.01 -7.56
C ALA A 158 19.85 -10.29 -7.97
N HIS A 159 19.75 -10.70 -9.23
CA HIS A 159 20.46 -11.90 -9.73
C HIS A 159 21.98 -11.72 -9.82
N PHE A 160 22.48 -10.49 -9.86
CA PHE A 160 23.92 -10.21 -9.91
C PHE A 160 24.61 -10.27 -8.53
N PHE A 161 23.85 -10.27 -7.44
CA PHE A 161 24.37 -10.24 -6.06
C PHE A 161 24.41 -11.60 -5.36
N LYS A 162 24.12 -12.70 -6.06
CA LYS A 162 24.11 -14.07 -5.49
C LYS A 162 23.50 -14.11 -4.08
N GLN A 163 24.35 -14.08 -3.04
CA GLN A 163 23.93 -14.14 -1.64
C GLN A 163 23.93 -12.77 -0.93
N ASP A 164 24.50 -11.73 -1.53
CA ASP A 164 24.64 -10.40 -0.92
C ASP A 164 23.45 -9.51 -1.29
N LYS A 165 22.25 -10.06 -1.17
CA LYS A 165 20.97 -9.40 -1.42
C LYS A 165 20.03 -9.57 -0.23
N PHE A 166 19.42 -8.46 0.20
CA PHE A 166 18.73 -8.37 1.47
C PHE A 166 17.39 -7.63 1.36
N PHE A 167 16.49 -8.01 2.23
CA PHE A 167 15.30 -7.21 2.54
C PHE A 167 15.70 -6.04 3.42
N GLY A 168 15.35 -4.81 3.02
CA GLY A 168 15.39 -3.66 3.90
C GLY A 168 14.27 -3.73 4.95
N ARG A 169 14.33 -2.86 5.96
CA ARG A 169 13.38 -2.86 7.09
C ARG A 169 11.95 -2.59 6.66
N LEU A 170 11.74 -1.66 5.71
CA LEU A 170 10.40 -1.39 5.21
C LEU A 170 9.84 -2.61 4.49
N LEU A 171 10.59 -3.19 3.55
CA LEU A 171 10.15 -4.37 2.80
C LEU A 171 9.88 -5.56 3.73
N GLU A 172 10.72 -5.79 4.74
CA GLU A 172 10.54 -6.81 5.77
C GLU A 172 9.23 -6.62 6.55
N LYS A 173 8.95 -5.39 7.00
CA LYS A 173 7.72 -5.06 7.74
C LYS A 173 6.46 -5.25 6.89
N GLU A 174 6.49 -4.83 5.63
CA GLU A 174 5.37 -4.99 4.69
C GLU A 174 5.05 -6.48 4.48
N VAL A 175 6.07 -7.30 4.18
CA VAL A 175 5.89 -8.74 3.98
C VAL A 175 5.36 -9.41 5.26
N ASN A 176 5.91 -9.08 6.42
CA ASN A 176 5.47 -9.65 7.69
C ASN A 176 4.03 -9.23 8.05
N ALA A 177 3.64 -7.99 7.73
CA ALA A 177 2.28 -7.52 7.98
C ALA A 177 1.24 -8.28 7.11
N ILE A 178 1.56 -8.50 5.83
CA ILE A 178 0.73 -9.29 4.93
C ILE A 178 0.67 -10.75 5.37
N GLU A 179 1.81 -11.33 5.78
CA GLU A 179 1.88 -12.71 6.27
C GLU A 179 0.99 -12.92 7.50
N LYS A 180 0.89 -11.93 8.39
CA LYS A 180 -0.05 -11.97 9.51
C LYS A 180 -1.50 -12.05 9.05
N ILE A 181 -1.90 -11.27 8.05
CA ILE A 181 -3.27 -11.34 7.52
C ILE A 181 -3.53 -12.68 6.85
N MET A 182 -2.57 -13.14 6.04
CA MET A 182 -2.80 -14.27 5.12
C MET A 182 -2.58 -15.65 5.75
N ASN A 183 -1.73 -15.78 6.76
CA ASN A 183 -1.30 -17.09 7.23
C ASN A 183 -1.12 -17.23 8.74
N THR A 184 -0.61 -16.21 9.45
CA THR A 184 -0.14 -16.36 10.84
C THR A 184 -0.89 -15.52 11.86
N GLY A 185 -1.91 -14.79 11.45
CA GLY A 185 -2.70 -13.91 12.33
C GLY A 185 -3.51 -14.68 13.36
N GLU A 186 -3.65 -14.10 14.55
CA GLU A 186 -4.52 -14.63 15.58
C GLU A 186 -5.98 -14.48 15.16
N LYS A 187 -6.78 -15.54 15.37
CA LYS A 187 -8.21 -15.56 15.06
C LYS A 187 -9.06 -14.91 16.14
N PRO A 188 -10.22 -14.33 15.81
CA PRO A 188 -10.83 -14.19 14.47
C PRO A 188 -10.09 -13.20 13.56
N VAL A 189 -9.95 -13.55 12.28
CA VAL A 189 -9.39 -12.68 11.24
C VAL A 189 -10.53 -12.00 10.50
N LEU A 190 -10.52 -10.67 10.48
CA LEU A 190 -11.49 -9.82 9.80
C LEU A 190 -10.87 -9.14 8.58
N ALA A 191 -11.51 -9.26 7.42
CA ALA A 191 -11.26 -8.39 6.29
C ALA A 191 -12.38 -7.36 6.14
N ILE A 192 -12.02 -6.09 6.00
CA ILE A 192 -12.93 -4.97 5.70
C ILE A 192 -12.58 -4.48 4.31
N LEU A 193 -13.47 -4.69 3.37
CA LEU A 193 -13.26 -4.32 1.97
C LEU A 193 -14.32 -3.30 1.56
N GLY A 194 -13.85 -2.09 1.26
CA GLY A 194 -14.65 -1.01 0.71
C GLY A 194 -14.24 -0.68 -0.73
N GLY A 195 -14.92 0.31 -1.29
CA GLY A 195 -14.65 0.80 -2.64
C GLY A 195 -15.89 0.83 -3.52
N ALA A 196 -15.75 1.40 -4.72
CA ALA A 196 -16.91 1.66 -5.59
C ALA A 196 -17.45 0.40 -6.28
N LYS A 197 -16.58 -0.60 -6.61
CA LYS A 197 -16.91 -1.68 -7.54
C LYS A 197 -16.51 -3.05 -7.02
N VAL A 198 -17.41 -4.02 -7.11
CA VAL A 198 -17.19 -5.44 -6.82
C VAL A 198 -16.12 -6.01 -7.74
N SER A 199 -16.20 -5.70 -9.03
CA SER A 199 -15.26 -6.19 -10.07
C SER A 199 -13.79 -5.95 -9.73
N SER A 200 -13.49 -4.86 -9.04
CA SER A 200 -12.12 -4.50 -8.64
C SER A 200 -11.57 -5.29 -7.44
N LYS A 201 -12.42 -6.04 -6.74
CA LYS A 201 -12.07 -6.73 -5.49
C LYS A 201 -12.25 -8.27 -5.56
N ILE A 202 -12.78 -8.77 -6.67
CA ILE A 202 -13.11 -10.20 -6.82
C ILE A 202 -11.94 -11.11 -6.42
N THR A 203 -10.78 -10.92 -7.04
CA THR A 203 -9.62 -11.78 -6.83
C THR A 203 -9.12 -11.74 -5.37
N ILE A 204 -9.14 -10.56 -4.77
CA ILE A 204 -8.78 -10.38 -3.36
C ILE A 204 -9.74 -11.16 -2.47
N ILE A 205 -11.06 -10.96 -2.66
CA ILE A 205 -12.08 -11.61 -1.85
C ILE A 205 -11.94 -13.12 -1.96
N GLU A 206 -11.87 -13.65 -3.18
CA GLU A 206 -11.77 -15.09 -3.41
C GLU A 206 -10.55 -15.73 -2.76
N ASN A 207 -9.39 -15.07 -2.86
CA ASN A 207 -8.16 -15.57 -2.25
C ASN A 207 -8.19 -15.51 -0.72
N MET A 208 -8.91 -14.53 -0.16
CA MET A 208 -9.00 -14.36 1.29
C MET A 208 -10.01 -15.28 1.98
N LEU A 209 -11.02 -15.81 1.27
CA LEU A 209 -12.06 -16.65 1.88
C LEU A 209 -11.55 -17.90 2.63
N ASP A 210 -10.34 -18.37 2.32
CA ASP A 210 -9.72 -19.50 3.04
C ASP A 210 -8.88 -19.04 4.26
N LYS A 211 -8.77 -17.73 4.48
CA LYS A 211 -7.85 -17.11 5.43
C LYS A 211 -8.54 -16.33 6.54
N ILE A 212 -9.78 -15.92 6.31
CA ILE A 212 -10.55 -15.04 7.18
C ILE A 212 -11.72 -15.75 7.84
N ASP A 213 -12.17 -15.23 8.96
CA ASP A 213 -13.38 -15.70 9.64
C ASP A 213 -14.57 -14.75 9.38
N HIS A 214 -14.30 -13.45 9.20
CA HIS A 214 -15.30 -12.43 8.95
C HIS A 214 -14.92 -11.55 7.75
N LEU A 215 -15.91 -11.17 6.94
CA LEU A 215 -15.78 -10.23 5.83
C LEU A 215 -16.80 -9.12 5.95
N ILE A 216 -16.37 -7.90 6.18
CA ILE A 216 -17.20 -6.69 6.04
C ILE A 216 -17.05 -6.17 4.61
N ILE A 217 -18.19 -5.97 3.94
CA ILE A 217 -18.27 -5.32 2.63
C ILE A 217 -18.88 -3.94 2.82
N GLY A 218 -18.17 -2.89 2.37
CA GLY A 218 -18.59 -1.50 2.47
C GLY A 218 -18.40 -0.74 1.16
N GLY A 219 -18.65 0.58 1.22
CA GLY A 219 -18.54 1.45 0.05
C GLY A 219 -19.62 1.17 -1.02
N GLY A 220 -19.43 1.71 -2.22
CA GLY A 220 -20.40 1.61 -3.31
C GLY A 220 -20.69 0.18 -3.79
N MET A 221 -19.74 -0.76 -3.61
CA MET A 221 -19.99 -2.15 -4.03
C MET A 221 -21.11 -2.85 -3.25
N VAL A 222 -21.51 -2.34 -2.09
CA VAL A 222 -22.63 -2.83 -1.30
C VAL A 222 -23.95 -2.85 -2.11
N TYR A 223 -24.15 -1.85 -2.96
CA TYR A 223 -25.39 -1.73 -3.74
C TYR A 223 -25.55 -2.83 -4.79
N THR A 224 -24.45 -3.37 -5.30
CA THR A 224 -24.47 -4.57 -6.15
C THR A 224 -24.96 -5.79 -5.38
N PHE A 225 -24.54 -5.96 -4.13
CA PHE A 225 -25.05 -7.04 -3.25
C PHE A 225 -26.51 -6.83 -2.87
N ALA A 226 -26.92 -5.61 -2.53
CA ALA A 226 -28.30 -5.28 -2.18
C ALA A 226 -29.25 -5.56 -3.35
N LYS A 227 -28.89 -5.13 -4.56
CA LYS A 227 -29.66 -5.40 -5.78
C LYS A 227 -29.72 -6.88 -6.11
N ALA A 228 -28.60 -7.60 -5.97
CA ALA A 228 -28.54 -9.05 -6.18
C ALA A 228 -29.50 -9.82 -5.26
N GLN A 229 -29.74 -9.32 -4.05
CA GLN A 229 -30.70 -9.86 -3.08
C GLN A 229 -32.14 -9.40 -3.32
N GLY A 230 -32.42 -8.69 -4.42
CA GLY A 230 -33.76 -8.22 -4.80
C GLY A 230 -34.15 -6.86 -4.22
N GLY A 231 -33.21 -6.11 -3.63
CA GLY A 231 -33.44 -4.75 -3.12
C GLY A 231 -33.48 -3.69 -4.21
N SER A 232 -34.08 -2.53 -3.87
CA SER A 232 -34.00 -1.30 -4.63
C SER A 232 -32.82 -0.48 -4.17
N VAL A 233 -31.96 -0.03 -5.11
CA VAL A 233 -30.72 0.72 -4.83
C VAL A 233 -30.75 2.15 -5.40
N GLY A 234 -31.90 2.60 -5.94
CA GLY A 234 -32.06 3.91 -6.54
C GLY A 234 -31.01 4.20 -7.60
N ARG A 235 -30.39 5.40 -7.55
CA ARG A 235 -29.31 5.82 -8.44
C ARG A 235 -27.92 5.43 -7.93
N SER A 236 -27.82 4.65 -6.84
CA SER A 236 -26.54 4.25 -6.28
C SER A 236 -25.69 3.51 -7.33
N ILE A 237 -24.36 3.67 -7.23
CA ILE A 237 -23.42 2.92 -8.08
C ILE A 237 -23.67 1.42 -7.97
N CYS A 238 -23.91 0.74 -9.09
CA CYS A 238 -24.21 -0.69 -9.11
C CYS A 238 -23.64 -1.32 -10.38
N GLU A 239 -23.07 -2.52 -10.23
CA GLU A 239 -22.57 -3.32 -11.35
C GLU A 239 -23.55 -4.47 -11.60
N ASP A 240 -24.54 -4.25 -12.47
CA ASP A 240 -25.62 -5.21 -12.75
C ASP A 240 -25.09 -6.57 -13.23
N ASP A 241 -24.05 -6.56 -14.05
CA ASP A 241 -23.41 -7.77 -14.57
C ASP A 241 -22.74 -8.62 -13.47
N TYR A 242 -22.51 -8.03 -12.29
CA TYR A 242 -21.90 -8.71 -11.14
C TYR A 242 -22.88 -9.13 -10.06
N CYS A 243 -24.19 -8.90 -10.22
CA CYS A 243 -25.21 -9.33 -9.26
C CYS A 243 -25.20 -10.85 -9.05
N GLN A 244 -25.14 -11.63 -10.13
CA GLN A 244 -25.06 -13.08 -10.02
C GLN A 244 -23.78 -13.56 -9.32
N TYR A 245 -22.67 -12.90 -9.59
CA TYR A 245 -21.40 -13.17 -8.91
C TYR A 245 -21.47 -12.84 -7.42
N ALA A 246 -22.11 -11.72 -7.04
CA ALA A 246 -22.30 -11.33 -5.65
C ALA A 246 -23.05 -12.40 -4.84
N LEU A 247 -24.11 -13.00 -5.41
CA LEU A 247 -24.82 -14.12 -4.78
C LEU A 247 -23.94 -15.36 -4.62
N GLN A 248 -23.20 -15.72 -5.69
CA GLN A 248 -22.28 -16.86 -5.65
C GLN A 248 -21.18 -16.67 -4.60
N LEU A 249 -20.69 -15.43 -4.44
CA LEU A 249 -19.69 -15.09 -3.43
C LEU A 249 -20.23 -15.29 -2.01
N LEU A 250 -21.48 -14.87 -1.72
CA LEU A 250 -22.10 -15.09 -0.42
C LEU A 250 -22.27 -16.58 -0.11
N GLU A 251 -22.67 -17.38 -1.08
CA GLU A 251 -22.77 -18.84 -0.93
C GLU A 251 -21.40 -19.49 -0.73
N LYS A 252 -20.39 -19.06 -1.50
CA LYS A 252 -19.01 -19.54 -1.38
C LYS A 252 -18.42 -19.22 0.00
N ALA A 253 -18.60 -17.98 0.49
CA ALA A 253 -18.18 -17.58 1.81
C ALA A 253 -18.83 -18.45 2.90
N LYS A 254 -20.16 -18.62 2.83
CA LYS A 254 -20.90 -19.49 3.75
C LYS A 254 -20.40 -20.95 3.73
N SER A 255 -20.11 -21.50 2.55
CA SER A 255 -19.59 -22.87 2.42
C SER A 255 -18.20 -23.05 3.04
N LYS A 256 -17.43 -21.95 3.16
CA LYS A 256 -16.11 -21.89 3.79
C LYS A 256 -16.15 -21.50 5.27
N GLY A 257 -17.35 -21.26 5.82
CA GLY A 257 -17.52 -20.85 7.21
C GLY A 257 -17.17 -19.37 7.47
N VAL A 258 -17.09 -18.55 6.42
CA VAL A 258 -16.84 -17.10 6.54
C VAL A 258 -18.16 -16.37 6.70
N GLU A 259 -18.27 -15.56 7.76
CA GLU A 259 -19.42 -14.69 7.99
C GLU A 259 -19.27 -13.38 7.21
N VAL A 260 -20.17 -13.14 6.26
CA VAL A 260 -20.21 -11.89 5.48
C VAL A 260 -21.16 -10.90 6.13
N HIS A 261 -20.69 -9.70 6.42
CA HIS A 261 -21.44 -8.62 7.05
C HIS A 261 -21.66 -7.50 6.02
N LEU A 262 -22.91 -7.36 5.59
CA LEU A 262 -23.37 -6.27 4.71
C LEU A 262 -24.03 -5.17 5.55
N PRO A 263 -23.98 -3.90 5.11
CA PRO A 263 -24.77 -2.83 5.70
C PRO A 263 -26.26 -3.16 5.73
N THR A 264 -26.93 -2.84 6.83
CA THR A 264 -28.37 -2.96 6.99
C THR A 264 -29.08 -1.65 6.65
N ASP A 265 -28.45 -0.53 6.97
CA ASP A 265 -28.92 0.82 6.68
C ASP A 265 -27.81 1.68 6.09
N VAL A 266 -28.19 2.71 5.37
CA VAL A 266 -27.31 3.62 4.65
C VAL A 266 -27.81 5.06 4.77
N ILE A 267 -26.90 6.01 4.63
CA ILE A 267 -27.19 7.42 4.43
C ILE A 267 -27.30 7.66 2.94
N ILE A 268 -28.47 8.08 2.49
CA ILE A 268 -28.76 8.37 1.09
C ILE A 268 -28.89 9.86 0.86
N ALA A 269 -28.54 10.30 -0.34
CA ALA A 269 -28.59 11.69 -0.79
C ALA A 269 -29.37 11.84 -2.10
N GLU A 270 -29.93 13.04 -2.33
CA GLU A 270 -30.62 13.38 -3.59
C GLU A 270 -29.63 13.62 -4.75
N ASP A 271 -28.37 14.02 -4.45
CA ASP A 271 -27.31 14.28 -5.42
C ASP A 271 -25.95 13.89 -4.85
N PHE A 272 -24.98 13.60 -5.74
CA PHE A 272 -23.57 13.37 -5.37
C PHE A 272 -22.89 14.69 -5.00
N SER A 273 -23.22 15.23 -3.82
CA SER A 273 -22.71 16.50 -3.31
C SER A 273 -22.65 16.47 -1.77
N ASN A 274 -21.66 17.14 -1.20
CA ASN A 274 -21.51 17.26 0.25
C ASN A 274 -22.76 17.84 0.93
N ASP A 275 -23.42 18.84 0.28
CA ASP A 275 -24.51 19.59 0.86
C ASP A 275 -25.90 19.09 0.40
N ALA A 276 -25.98 17.92 -0.24
CA ALA A 276 -27.23 17.32 -0.66
C ALA A 276 -28.12 16.98 0.54
N ASN A 277 -29.46 17.08 0.34
CA ASN A 277 -30.40 16.57 1.33
C ASN A 277 -30.14 15.09 1.57
N GLN A 278 -30.10 14.70 2.84
CA GLN A 278 -29.77 13.33 3.23
C GLN A 278 -30.78 12.73 4.21
N LYS A 279 -30.90 11.43 4.19
CA LYS A 279 -31.67 10.67 5.17
C LYS A 279 -31.17 9.24 5.30
N VAL A 280 -31.53 8.59 6.42
CA VAL A 280 -31.25 7.17 6.64
C VAL A 280 -32.37 6.33 6.01
N CYS A 281 -31.99 5.23 5.33
CA CYS A 281 -32.93 4.21 4.91
C CYS A 281 -32.27 2.82 4.93
N LYS A 282 -33.11 1.76 4.81
CA LYS A 282 -32.54 0.41 4.65
C LYS A 282 -31.84 0.30 3.30
N VAL A 283 -30.71 -0.40 3.27
CA VAL A 283 -29.87 -0.55 2.06
C VAL A 283 -30.64 -1.18 0.88
N VAL A 284 -31.67 -1.96 1.15
CA VAL A 284 -32.51 -2.65 0.14
C VAL A 284 -33.77 -1.87 -0.25
N GLU A 285 -33.99 -0.66 0.29
CA GLU A 285 -35.19 0.15 0.11
C GLU A 285 -34.88 1.59 -0.37
N ILE A 286 -33.78 1.78 -1.12
CA ILE A 286 -33.37 3.10 -1.61
C ILE A 286 -34.35 3.55 -2.71
N PRO A 287 -34.99 4.73 -2.58
CA PRO A 287 -35.92 5.26 -3.60
C PRO A 287 -35.17 5.62 -4.89
N ASP A 288 -35.90 5.59 -6.03
CA ASP A 288 -35.33 5.77 -7.37
C ASP A 288 -34.54 7.08 -7.57
N GLU A 289 -34.96 8.17 -6.91
CA GLU A 289 -34.32 9.50 -7.03
C GLU A 289 -33.14 9.70 -6.06
N TRP A 290 -32.79 8.68 -5.26
CA TRP A 290 -31.77 8.78 -4.24
C TRP A 290 -30.59 7.83 -4.51
N GLU A 291 -29.42 8.19 -3.98
CA GLU A 291 -28.23 7.34 -4.02
C GLU A 291 -27.57 7.22 -2.64
N GLY A 292 -27.00 6.07 -2.35
CA GLY A 292 -26.33 5.83 -1.09
C GLY A 292 -24.89 6.35 -1.11
N LEU A 293 -24.51 7.12 -0.09
CA LEU A 293 -23.19 7.76 0.00
C LEU A 293 -22.39 7.35 1.25
N ASP A 294 -23.05 6.85 2.31
CA ASP A 294 -22.36 6.34 3.50
C ASP A 294 -23.20 5.24 4.17
N VAL A 295 -22.62 4.53 5.13
CA VAL A 295 -23.33 3.54 5.94
C VAL A 295 -24.13 4.22 7.05
N GLY A 296 -25.24 3.59 7.46
CA GLY A 296 -26.09 4.10 8.51
C GLY A 296 -25.66 3.72 9.93
N PRO A 297 -26.31 4.30 10.95
CA PRO A 297 -25.92 4.12 12.36
C PRO A 297 -26.15 2.70 12.89
N GLU A 298 -27.13 1.96 12.37
CA GLU A 298 -27.37 0.58 12.77
C GLU A 298 -26.27 -0.34 12.24
N THR A 299 -25.85 -0.12 10.99
CA THR A 299 -24.72 -0.80 10.37
C THR A 299 -23.46 -0.61 11.21
N LEU A 300 -23.12 0.63 11.60
CA LEU A 300 -21.94 0.93 12.41
C LEU A 300 -21.94 0.20 13.75
N LYS A 301 -23.09 0.14 14.42
CA LYS A 301 -23.28 -0.59 15.67
C LYS A 301 -23.07 -2.10 15.54
N ASN A 302 -23.45 -2.65 14.38
CA ASN A 302 -23.20 -4.06 14.08
C ASN A 302 -21.75 -4.32 13.74
N PHE A 303 -21.11 -3.45 12.96
CA PHE A 303 -19.70 -3.56 12.60
C PHE A 303 -18.77 -3.41 13.80
N GLU A 304 -19.10 -2.51 14.75
CA GLU A 304 -18.37 -2.38 16.01
C GLU A 304 -18.16 -3.73 16.70
N LYS A 305 -19.24 -4.51 16.84
CA LYS A 305 -19.18 -5.81 17.52
C LYS A 305 -18.18 -6.77 16.86
N ILE A 306 -18.20 -6.79 15.52
CA ILE A 306 -17.31 -7.66 14.75
C ILE A 306 -15.86 -7.20 14.86
N VAL A 307 -15.62 -5.89 14.72
CA VAL A 307 -14.27 -5.30 14.84
C VAL A 307 -13.68 -5.56 16.21
N MET A 308 -14.46 -5.34 17.28
CA MET A 308 -14.00 -5.52 18.68
C MET A 308 -13.73 -6.98 19.08
N GLN A 309 -14.32 -7.96 18.39
CA GLN A 309 -14.08 -9.38 18.61
C GLN A 309 -12.86 -9.89 17.82
N SER A 310 -12.47 -9.18 16.78
CA SER A 310 -11.40 -9.59 15.86
C SER A 310 -10.01 -9.37 16.48
N LYS A 311 -9.10 -10.31 16.20
CA LYS A 311 -7.70 -10.26 16.68
C LYS A 311 -6.73 -9.83 15.59
N THR A 312 -7.12 -10.04 14.32
CA THR A 312 -6.35 -9.63 13.16
C THR A 312 -7.31 -8.96 12.17
N ILE A 313 -7.01 -7.72 11.78
CA ILE A 313 -7.89 -6.88 10.98
C ILE A 313 -7.14 -6.37 9.76
N LEU A 314 -7.70 -6.61 8.57
CA LEU A 314 -7.34 -5.93 7.34
C LEU A 314 -8.38 -4.87 7.02
N TRP A 315 -7.95 -3.63 6.79
CA TRP A 315 -8.81 -2.56 6.29
C TRP A 315 -8.34 -2.07 4.92
N ASN A 316 -9.16 -2.30 3.88
CA ASN A 316 -8.89 -1.89 2.50
C ASN A 316 -10.12 -1.31 1.81
N GLY A 317 -10.31 -0.02 1.87
CA GLY A 317 -11.39 0.77 1.29
C GLY A 317 -12.30 1.41 2.33
N PRO A 318 -12.74 2.66 2.10
CA PRO A 318 -13.67 3.39 2.96
C PRO A 318 -15.08 2.79 2.91
N LEU A 319 -15.92 3.13 3.89
CA LEU A 319 -17.32 2.72 3.95
C LEU A 319 -18.28 3.67 3.21
N GLY A 320 -17.91 4.95 3.13
CA GLY A 320 -18.67 6.00 2.46
C GLY A 320 -17.78 6.92 1.62
N VAL A 321 -18.38 7.99 1.11
CA VAL A 321 -17.68 9.04 0.35
C VAL A 321 -17.00 9.97 1.36
N PHE A 322 -15.88 9.51 1.93
CA PHE A 322 -15.19 10.18 3.02
C PHE A 322 -14.60 11.55 2.66
N GLU A 323 -14.48 11.85 1.37
CA GLU A 323 -14.09 13.17 0.86
C GLU A 323 -15.17 14.23 1.11
N PHE A 324 -16.41 13.83 1.32
CA PHE A 324 -17.52 14.68 1.73
C PHE A 324 -17.67 14.60 3.24
N GLU A 325 -17.54 15.75 3.92
CA GLU A 325 -17.64 15.82 5.39
C GLU A 325 -18.94 15.20 5.92
N ASN A 326 -20.07 15.48 5.25
CA ASN A 326 -21.39 14.98 5.63
C ASN A 326 -21.60 13.47 5.38
N PHE A 327 -20.69 12.80 4.66
CA PHE A 327 -20.74 11.37 4.31
C PHE A 327 -19.47 10.62 4.71
N SER A 328 -18.69 11.19 5.64
CA SER A 328 -17.43 10.62 6.13
C SER A 328 -17.60 9.84 7.45
N ASN A 329 -18.73 9.98 8.12
CA ASN A 329 -18.96 9.44 9.46
C ASN A 329 -18.78 7.92 9.54
N GLY A 330 -19.23 7.19 8.54
CA GLY A 330 -19.05 5.74 8.47
C GLY A 330 -17.60 5.32 8.49
N THR A 331 -16.76 6.01 7.71
CA THR A 331 -15.32 5.75 7.63
C THR A 331 -14.59 6.19 8.91
N ILE A 332 -14.96 7.33 9.48
CA ILE A 332 -14.40 7.82 10.76
C ILE A 332 -14.70 6.83 11.89
N THR A 333 -15.97 6.48 12.07
CA THR A 333 -16.42 5.57 13.14
C THR A 333 -15.79 4.19 13.00
N LEU A 334 -15.66 3.66 11.78
CA LEU A 334 -14.92 2.42 11.54
C LEU A 334 -13.45 2.55 11.98
N GLY A 335 -12.78 3.64 11.61
CA GLY A 335 -11.42 3.93 12.02
C GLY A 335 -11.26 3.96 13.55
N GLU A 336 -12.21 4.56 14.27
CA GLU A 336 -12.25 4.56 15.73
C GLU A 336 -12.40 3.15 16.32
N HIS A 337 -13.29 2.33 15.75
CA HIS A 337 -13.48 0.95 16.20
C HIS A 337 -12.19 0.12 16.00
N ILE A 338 -11.54 0.27 14.84
CA ILE A 338 -10.27 -0.42 14.56
C ILE A 338 -9.17 0.07 15.51
N ALA A 339 -9.08 1.39 15.75
CA ALA A 339 -8.13 1.97 16.70
C ALA A 339 -8.33 1.43 18.13
N ASN A 340 -9.59 1.34 18.58
CA ASN A 340 -9.95 0.78 19.89
C ASN A 340 -9.59 -0.71 19.99
N SER A 341 -9.88 -1.49 18.95
CA SER A 341 -9.52 -2.91 18.88
C SER A 341 -8.01 -3.09 18.88
N THR A 342 -7.28 -2.23 18.16
CA THR A 342 -5.80 -2.23 18.13
C THR A 342 -5.22 -1.91 19.52
N ALA A 343 -5.76 -0.91 20.19
CA ALA A 343 -5.36 -0.58 21.58
C ALA A 343 -5.65 -1.73 22.57
N ALA A 344 -6.66 -2.55 22.29
CA ALA A 344 -6.98 -3.75 23.05
C ALA A 344 -6.14 -4.98 22.68
N GLY A 345 -5.16 -4.83 21.76
CA GLY A 345 -4.18 -5.86 21.41
C GLY A 345 -4.42 -6.57 20.07
N ALA A 346 -5.41 -6.17 19.28
CA ALA A 346 -5.59 -6.68 17.93
C ALA A 346 -4.49 -6.14 16.98
N PHE A 347 -4.13 -6.93 15.98
CA PHE A 347 -3.26 -6.46 14.89
C PHE A 347 -4.13 -5.85 13.77
N SER A 348 -3.85 -4.61 13.40
CA SER A 348 -4.52 -3.93 12.29
C SER A 348 -3.55 -3.57 11.17
N LEU A 349 -3.88 -4.02 9.94
CA LEU A 349 -3.21 -3.64 8.69
C LEU A 349 -4.16 -2.76 7.89
N VAL A 350 -3.73 -1.54 7.57
CA VAL A 350 -4.44 -0.64 6.67
C VAL A 350 -3.69 -0.55 5.34
N GLY A 351 -4.42 -0.64 4.25
CA GLY A 351 -3.80 -0.49 2.93
C GLY A 351 -4.80 -0.14 1.83
N GLY A 352 -4.22 0.29 0.70
CA GLY A 352 -4.97 0.91 -0.39
C GLY A 352 -5.00 2.44 -0.25
N GLY A 353 -4.96 3.13 -1.40
CA GLY A 353 -4.81 4.59 -1.43
C GLY A 353 -5.85 5.32 -0.59
N ASP A 354 -7.12 4.99 -0.78
CA ASP A 354 -8.25 5.68 -0.13
C ASP A 354 -8.28 5.41 1.40
N SER A 355 -8.00 4.17 1.83
CA SER A 355 -7.95 3.86 3.28
C SER A 355 -6.81 4.58 3.98
N VAL A 356 -5.63 4.62 3.34
CA VAL A 356 -4.46 5.33 3.87
C VAL A 356 -4.73 6.83 3.91
N ALA A 357 -5.38 7.39 2.87
CA ALA A 357 -5.79 8.79 2.86
C ALA A 357 -6.77 9.11 3.99
N ALA A 358 -7.79 8.27 4.20
CA ALA A 358 -8.77 8.43 5.29
C ALA A 358 -8.08 8.36 6.67
N VAL A 359 -7.19 7.38 6.89
CA VAL A 359 -6.46 7.25 8.15
C VAL A 359 -5.63 8.49 8.45
N LYS A 360 -4.96 9.07 7.44
CA LYS A 360 -4.20 10.32 7.57
C LYS A 360 -5.12 11.52 7.83
N GLN A 361 -6.16 11.67 7.03
CA GLN A 361 -7.11 12.79 7.15
C GLN A 361 -7.74 12.86 8.53
N PHE A 362 -8.07 11.71 9.13
CA PHE A 362 -8.78 11.64 10.41
C PHE A 362 -7.88 11.37 11.62
N GLY A 363 -6.56 11.36 11.44
CA GLY A 363 -5.57 11.26 12.54
C GLY A 363 -5.55 9.90 13.23
N PHE A 364 -5.65 8.80 12.48
CA PHE A 364 -5.56 7.44 13.00
C PHE A 364 -4.20 6.79 12.75
N GLU A 365 -3.22 7.48 12.19
CA GLU A 365 -1.94 6.89 11.77
C GLU A 365 -1.24 6.14 12.91
N ASP A 366 -1.09 6.79 14.05
CA ASP A 366 -0.40 6.23 15.22
C ASP A 366 -1.26 5.22 16.01
N LYS A 367 -2.51 4.99 15.58
CA LYS A 367 -3.46 4.10 16.24
C LYS A 367 -3.62 2.75 15.52
N MET A 368 -2.98 2.57 14.36
CA MET A 368 -2.98 1.33 13.60
C MET A 368 -1.68 0.57 13.82
N SER A 369 -1.73 -0.77 13.80
CA SER A 369 -0.49 -1.56 13.95
C SER A 369 0.44 -1.40 12.78
N TYR A 370 -0.09 -1.31 11.55
CA TYR A 370 0.68 -1.11 10.34
C TYR A 370 -0.15 -0.43 9.24
N ILE A 371 0.46 0.55 8.57
CA ILE A 371 -0.10 1.21 7.41
C ILE A 371 0.82 0.92 6.23
N SER A 372 0.29 0.19 5.24
CA SER A 372 1.08 -0.20 4.08
C SER A 372 1.37 0.99 3.16
N THR A 373 2.61 1.09 2.74
CA THR A 373 3.06 2.03 1.72
C THR A 373 2.91 1.45 0.30
N GLY A 374 2.55 0.18 0.20
CA GLY A 374 2.66 -0.64 -1.01
C GLY A 374 1.58 -0.44 -2.06
N GLY A 375 0.42 0.12 -1.70
CA GLY A 375 -0.68 0.34 -2.64
C GLY A 375 -0.99 -0.91 -3.49
N GLY A 376 -0.63 -0.88 -4.78
CA GLY A 376 -0.85 -1.99 -5.72
C GLY A 376 -0.10 -3.26 -5.36
N ALA A 377 1.12 -3.17 -4.83
CA ALA A 377 1.90 -4.35 -4.42
C ALA A 377 1.21 -5.11 -3.27
N MET A 378 0.66 -4.38 -2.29
CA MET A 378 -0.12 -5.01 -1.22
C MET A 378 -1.36 -5.73 -1.77
N LEU A 379 -2.11 -5.09 -2.68
CA LEU A 379 -3.30 -5.70 -3.28
C LEU A 379 -2.94 -6.98 -4.04
N GLU A 380 -1.88 -6.96 -4.86
CA GLU A 380 -1.44 -8.16 -5.59
C GLU A 380 -0.96 -9.27 -4.65
N SER A 381 -0.36 -8.94 -3.50
CA SER A 381 -0.02 -9.93 -2.46
C SER A 381 -1.28 -10.56 -1.85
N LEU A 382 -2.32 -9.76 -1.57
CA LEU A 382 -3.62 -10.25 -1.08
C LEU A 382 -4.37 -11.09 -2.12
N GLU A 383 -4.12 -10.86 -3.41
CA GLU A 383 -4.58 -11.70 -4.51
C GLU A 383 -3.83 -13.05 -4.60
N GLY A 384 -2.84 -13.29 -3.75
CA GLY A 384 -2.02 -14.51 -3.73
C GLY A 384 -0.91 -14.54 -4.78
N LYS A 385 -0.63 -13.42 -5.44
CA LYS A 385 0.46 -13.33 -6.41
C LYS A 385 1.81 -13.27 -5.73
N THR A 386 2.77 -14.02 -6.26
CA THR A 386 4.18 -13.87 -5.88
C THR A 386 4.74 -12.59 -6.50
N LEU A 387 5.18 -11.66 -5.67
CA LEU A 387 5.74 -10.40 -6.14
C LEU A 387 7.17 -10.62 -6.67
N PRO A 388 7.49 -10.29 -7.94
CA PRO A 388 8.79 -10.58 -8.53
C PRO A 388 9.97 -9.96 -7.78
N GLY A 389 9.82 -8.74 -7.24
CA GLY A 389 10.88 -8.10 -6.44
C GLY A 389 11.14 -8.79 -5.10
N ILE A 390 10.16 -9.53 -4.56
CA ILE A 390 10.34 -10.37 -3.36
C ILE A 390 10.92 -11.71 -3.73
N ALA A 391 10.41 -12.37 -4.78
CA ALA A 391 10.90 -13.65 -5.25
C ALA A 391 12.41 -13.59 -5.55
N ALA A 392 12.86 -12.55 -6.26
CA ALA A 392 14.26 -12.36 -6.61
C ALA A 392 15.23 -12.27 -5.42
N LEU A 393 14.74 -11.87 -4.23
CA LEU A 393 15.53 -11.86 -3.00
C LEU A 393 15.56 -13.22 -2.29
N LEU A 394 14.62 -14.12 -2.60
CA LEU A 394 14.51 -15.43 -1.97
C LEU A 394 15.25 -16.53 -2.74
N GLU A 395 15.51 -16.31 -4.02
CA GLU A 395 16.35 -17.17 -4.89
C GLU A 395 17.84 -17.04 -4.55
#